data_66a3b22516a80f790b4d62dd13d7463f
#
_entry.id   66a3b22516a80f790b4d62dd13d7463f
#
_cell.length_a   1.000
_cell.length_b   1.000
_cell.length_c   1.000
_cell.angle_alpha   90.00
_cell.angle_beta   90.00
_cell.angle_gamma   90.00
#
_symmetry.space_group_name_H-M   'P 1'
#
loop_
_entity.id
_entity.type
_entity.pdbx_description
1 polymer ?
#
loop_
_entity_poly.entity_id
_entity_poly.type
_entity_poly.pdbx_seq_one_letter_code
_entity_poly.pdbx_strand_id
1 'polypeptide(L)'
;MSRRKILITAFGVISVSVFLLAGFIRQNYVVPILMYHSVNPKAKPRNRLAVSVNTFERQMRFLKRHNYNVVPLEALAALLKEGKKIPPKTVTLTFDDGYKDNYTYAFHILKKYNLPATMFIIVNEVDRQKGDRLSWKQIKVMRDSGIIAFGSHCLGPEPLVNIKSKKELKREIFDSKKILEKKLNREVKSFSYPEGRFNAKIKQLVMDAGYKLAVTTNPGKGFPSKDVFALKRLRISSNAGNLFVFWVETSGYYNFMREWRRKK
;
A
#
# COMPACT_ATOMS: atom_id res chain seq x y z
N MET A 1 20.18 13.41 -51.60
CA MET A 1 20.64 12.56 -50.47
C MET A 1 20.38 11.09 -50.83
N SER A 2 21.37 10.20 -50.72
CA SER A 2 21.17 8.80 -51.16
C SER A 2 20.16 8.11 -50.24
N ARG A 3 19.37 7.17 -50.78
CA ARG A 3 18.40 6.36 -49.98
C ARG A 3 19.02 5.77 -48.70
N ARG A 4 20.29 5.35 -48.77
CA ARG A 4 21.06 4.82 -47.65
C ARG A 4 21.26 5.85 -46.52
N LYS A 5 21.56 7.13 -46.86
CA LYS A 5 21.71 8.21 -45.85
C LYS A 5 20.37 8.51 -45.20
N ILE A 6 19.27 8.53 -45.96
CA ILE A 6 17.92 8.74 -45.40
C ILE A 6 17.56 7.63 -44.42
N LEU A 7 17.82 6.36 -44.73
CA LEU A 7 17.55 5.22 -43.89
C LEU A 7 18.37 5.26 -42.57
N ILE A 8 19.66 5.62 -42.66
CA ILE A 8 20.53 5.74 -41.48
C ILE A 8 20.04 6.88 -40.57
N THR A 9 19.69 8.02 -41.13
CA THR A 9 19.16 9.16 -40.34
C THR A 9 17.83 8.81 -39.70
N ALA A 10 16.90 8.17 -40.43
CA ALA A 10 15.62 7.73 -39.87
C ALA A 10 15.78 6.72 -38.74
N PHE A 11 16.67 5.74 -38.91
CA PHE A 11 16.98 4.77 -37.85
C PHE A 11 17.58 5.44 -36.62
N GLY A 12 18.50 6.40 -36.76
CA GLY A 12 19.07 7.19 -35.69
C GLY A 12 18.00 7.97 -34.90
N VAL A 13 17.10 8.66 -35.61
CA VAL A 13 16.00 9.42 -34.98
C VAL A 13 15.04 8.51 -34.24
N ILE A 14 14.67 7.36 -34.81
CA ILE A 14 13.81 6.37 -34.14
C ILE A 14 14.48 5.85 -32.88
N SER A 15 15.76 5.48 -32.95
CA SER A 15 16.52 4.96 -31.80
C SER A 15 16.62 5.98 -30.66
N VAL A 16 16.90 7.25 -30.98
CA VAL A 16 16.93 8.34 -29.99
C VAL A 16 15.54 8.55 -29.39
N SER A 17 14.49 8.56 -30.20
CA SER A 17 13.11 8.72 -29.72
C SER A 17 12.68 7.59 -28.80
N VAL A 18 13.02 6.35 -29.12
CA VAL A 18 12.77 5.17 -28.26
C VAL A 18 13.53 5.29 -26.94
N PHE A 19 14.80 5.73 -26.98
CA PHE A 19 15.60 5.90 -25.78
C PHE A 19 15.06 7.00 -24.86
N LEU A 20 14.67 8.15 -25.43
CA LEU A 20 14.04 9.25 -24.69
C LEU A 20 12.68 8.82 -24.08
N LEU A 21 11.88 8.10 -24.86
CA LEU A 21 10.58 7.56 -24.40
C LEU A 21 10.79 6.56 -23.25
N ALA A 22 11.76 5.66 -23.37
CA ALA A 22 12.08 4.71 -22.33
C ALA A 22 12.55 5.40 -21.03
N GLY A 23 13.38 6.45 -21.17
CA GLY A 23 13.80 7.31 -20.05
C GLY A 23 12.63 8.01 -19.38
N PHE A 24 11.76 8.62 -20.19
CA PHE A 24 10.54 9.28 -19.70
C PHE A 24 9.59 8.32 -18.97
N ILE A 25 9.34 7.14 -19.55
CA ILE A 25 8.53 6.09 -18.94
C ILE A 25 9.13 5.68 -17.59
N ARG A 26 10.45 5.49 -17.53
CA ARG A 26 11.14 5.06 -16.32
C ARG A 26 11.08 6.10 -15.19
N GLN A 27 11.16 7.40 -15.51
CA GLN A 27 11.08 8.49 -14.53
C GLN A 27 9.69 8.59 -13.88
N ASN A 28 8.64 8.17 -14.59
CA ASN A 28 7.25 8.23 -14.13
C ASN A 28 6.76 6.93 -13.46
N TYR A 29 7.64 5.93 -13.34
CA TYR A 29 7.30 4.67 -12.67
C TYR A 29 7.25 4.86 -11.16
N VAL A 30 6.14 4.47 -10.55
CA VAL A 30 5.92 4.47 -9.10
C VAL A 30 5.44 3.10 -8.66
N VAL A 31 6.12 2.52 -7.68
CA VAL A 31 5.70 1.22 -7.13
C VAL A 31 4.31 1.34 -6.53
N PRO A 32 3.33 0.57 -7.02
CA PRO A 32 2.00 0.58 -6.46
C PRO A 32 1.99 -0.03 -5.05
N ILE A 33 1.50 0.73 -4.07
CA ILE A 33 1.15 0.22 -2.75
C ILE A 33 -0.36 0.12 -2.71
N LEU A 34 -0.88 -1.10 -2.78
CA LEU A 34 -2.31 -1.36 -2.84
C LEU A 34 -2.89 -1.33 -1.42
N MET A 35 -3.99 -0.60 -1.25
CA MET A 35 -4.67 -0.45 0.03
C MET A 35 -6.04 -1.10 -0.02
N TYR A 36 -6.17 -2.22 0.65
CA TYR A 36 -7.42 -2.93 0.94
C TYR A 36 -7.94 -2.56 2.33
N HIS A 37 -9.18 -2.90 2.61
CA HIS A 37 -9.78 -2.87 3.94
C HIS A 37 -10.49 -4.19 4.20
N SER A 38 -11.78 -4.33 3.86
CA SER A 38 -12.56 -5.55 4.02
C SER A 38 -12.50 -6.44 2.77
N VAL A 39 -12.34 -7.76 2.96
CA VAL A 39 -12.48 -8.78 1.92
C VAL A 39 -13.67 -9.66 2.27
N ASN A 40 -14.86 -9.31 1.75
CA ASN A 40 -16.14 -9.82 2.25
C ASN A 40 -16.96 -10.47 1.14
N PRO A 41 -17.52 -11.70 1.32
CA PRO A 41 -18.37 -12.34 0.32
C PRO A 41 -19.63 -11.54 0.00
N LYS A 42 -20.11 -10.71 0.93
CA LYS A 42 -21.28 -9.84 0.79
C LYS A 42 -20.92 -8.40 0.38
N ALA A 43 -19.70 -8.16 -0.15
CA ALA A 43 -19.30 -6.83 -0.60
C ALA A 43 -20.26 -6.31 -1.68
N LYS A 44 -20.94 -5.20 -1.37
CA LYS A 44 -21.89 -4.56 -2.30
C LYS A 44 -21.14 -3.80 -3.40
N PRO A 45 -21.68 -3.71 -4.61
CA PRO A 45 -21.19 -2.80 -5.64
C PRO A 45 -21.11 -1.37 -5.09
N ARG A 46 -20.10 -0.62 -5.53
CA ARG A 46 -19.79 0.76 -5.07
C ARG A 46 -19.33 0.89 -3.61
N ASN A 47 -19.18 -0.19 -2.84
CA ASN A 47 -18.54 -0.12 -1.53
C ASN A 47 -17.05 0.21 -1.72
N ARG A 48 -16.64 1.37 -1.21
CA ARG A 48 -15.26 1.86 -1.38
C ARG A 48 -14.26 1.21 -0.42
N LEU A 49 -14.74 0.48 0.59
CA LEU A 49 -13.91 -0.15 1.63
C LEU A 49 -13.94 -1.69 1.54
N ALA A 50 -14.67 -2.27 0.60
CA ALA A 50 -14.75 -3.72 0.51
C ALA A 50 -14.55 -4.21 -0.93
N VAL A 51 -13.92 -5.37 -1.04
CA VAL A 51 -13.86 -6.17 -2.26
C VAL A 51 -14.44 -7.56 -1.99
N SER A 52 -15.07 -8.18 -2.99
CA SER A 52 -15.55 -9.54 -2.82
C SER A 52 -14.38 -10.53 -2.73
N VAL A 53 -14.58 -11.64 -2.02
CA VAL A 53 -13.59 -12.72 -1.89
C VAL A 53 -13.13 -13.21 -3.26
N ASN A 54 -14.07 -13.41 -4.18
CA ASN A 54 -13.78 -13.82 -5.57
C ASN A 54 -12.91 -12.79 -6.30
N THR A 55 -13.23 -11.50 -6.16
CA THR A 55 -12.45 -10.42 -6.77
C THR A 55 -11.03 -10.41 -6.22
N PHE A 56 -10.89 -10.49 -4.90
CA PHE A 56 -9.59 -10.52 -4.23
C PHE A 56 -8.76 -11.73 -4.69
N GLU A 57 -9.34 -12.92 -4.73
CA GLU A 57 -8.62 -14.11 -5.18
C GLU A 57 -8.19 -14.02 -6.65
N ARG A 58 -9.06 -13.48 -7.53
CA ARG A 58 -8.70 -13.24 -8.94
C ARG A 58 -7.54 -12.26 -9.07
N GLN A 59 -7.48 -11.21 -8.25
CA GLN A 59 -6.39 -10.24 -8.20
C GLN A 59 -5.09 -10.88 -7.73
N MET A 60 -5.10 -11.65 -6.65
CA MET A 60 -3.91 -12.35 -6.13
C MET A 60 -3.39 -13.38 -7.14
N ARG A 61 -4.28 -14.14 -7.75
CA ARG A 61 -3.94 -15.08 -8.83
C ARG A 61 -3.35 -14.35 -10.04
N PHE A 62 -3.88 -13.17 -10.39
CA PHE A 62 -3.34 -12.33 -11.46
C PHE A 62 -1.90 -11.91 -11.15
N LEU A 63 -1.62 -11.38 -9.96
CA LEU A 63 -0.25 -11.00 -9.55
C LEU A 63 0.72 -12.19 -9.66
N LYS A 64 0.30 -13.36 -9.17
CA LYS A 64 1.13 -14.59 -9.22
C LYS A 64 1.40 -15.06 -10.65
N ARG A 65 0.35 -15.14 -11.49
CA ARG A 65 0.47 -15.63 -12.87
C ARG A 65 1.27 -14.71 -13.78
N HIS A 66 1.25 -13.41 -13.53
CA HIS A 66 1.99 -12.44 -14.33
C HIS A 66 3.36 -12.07 -13.73
N ASN A 67 3.86 -12.89 -12.79
CA ASN A 67 5.18 -12.76 -12.17
C ASN A 67 5.41 -11.37 -11.56
N TYR A 68 4.41 -10.84 -10.85
CA TYR A 68 4.61 -9.64 -10.04
C TYR A 68 5.51 -9.95 -8.85
N ASN A 69 6.45 -9.05 -8.59
CA ASN A 69 7.30 -9.08 -7.40
C ASN A 69 6.54 -8.44 -6.23
N VAL A 70 5.77 -9.24 -5.50
CA VAL A 70 5.04 -8.76 -4.31
C VAL A 70 5.99 -8.74 -3.13
N VAL A 71 6.30 -7.54 -2.62
CA VAL A 71 7.27 -7.35 -1.54
C VAL A 71 6.61 -6.82 -0.27
N PRO A 72 7.13 -7.15 0.92
CA PRO A 72 6.72 -6.51 2.17
C PRO A 72 6.92 -4.99 2.10
N LEU A 73 6.02 -4.23 2.74
CA LEU A 73 6.09 -2.76 2.74
C LEU A 73 7.42 -2.24 3.31
N GLU A 74 7.95 -2.89 4.33
CA GLU A 74 9.24 -2.52 4.94
C GLU A 74 10.42 -2.72 3.98
N ALA A 75 10.37 -3.78 3.18
CA ALA A 75 11.40 -4.03 2.15
C ALA A 75 11.35 -2.96 1.05
N LEU A 76 10.15 -2.56 0.61
CA LEU A 76 10.00 -1.44 -0.32
C LEU A 76 10.55 -0.14 0.26
N ALA A 77 10.21 0.18 1.52
CA ALA A 77 10.69 1.39 2.16
C ALA A 77 12.22 1.42 2.30
N ALA A 78 12.86 0.28 2.58
CA ALA A 78 14.32 0.17 2.60
C ALA A 78 14.94 0.46 1.23
N LEU A 79 14.42 -0.15 0.16
CA LEU A 79 14.88 0.11 -1.22
C LEU A 79 14.76 1.59 -1.61
N LEU A 80 13.63 2.23 -1.24
CA LEU A 80 13.41 3.66 -1.51
C LEU A 80 14.41 4.54 -0.75
N LYS A 81 14.66 4.25 0.53
CA LYS A 81 15.60 4.99 1.38
C LYS A 81 17.05 4.88 0.87
N GLU A 82 17.41 3.71 0.41
CA GLU A 82 18.77 3.42 -0.11
C GLU A 82 18.94 3.89 -1.57
N GLY A 83 17.90 4.41 -2.21
CA GLY A 83 17.94 4.80 -3.62
C GLY A 83 18.19 3.63 -4.59
N LYS A 84 17.97 2.40 -4.13
CA LYS A 84 18.20 1.20 -4.94
C LYS A 84 17.18 1.08 -6.08
N LYS A 85 17.63 0.48 -7.17
CA LYS A 85 16.77 0.19 -8.32
C LYS A 85 15.69 -0.82 -7.93
N ILE A 86 14.43 -0.44 -8.07
CA ILE A 86 13.30 -1.32 -7.80
C ILE A 86 13.00 -2.13 -9.05
N PRO A 87 12.89 -3.47 -8.95
CA PRO A 87 12.53 -4.32 -10.09
C PRO A 87 11.16 -3.92 -10.69
N PRO A 88 10.98 -4.09 -12.01
CA PRO A 88 9.67 -3.87 -12.63
C PRO A 88 8.64 -4.84 -12.06
N LYS A 89 7.36 -4.50 -12.21
CA LYS A 89 6.23 -5.27 -11.64
C LYS A 89 6.31 -5.46 -10.11
N THR A 90 7.06 -4.62 -9.40
CA THR A 90 7.04 -4.63 -7.93
C THR A 90 5.74 -4.00 -7.42
N VAL A 91 5.10 -4.63 -6.44
CA VAL A 91 3.87 -4.16 -5.80
C VAL A 91 3.89 -4.54 -4.31
N THR A 92 3.22 -3.75 -3.49
CA THR A 92 3.04 -4.03 -2.06
C THR A 92 1.55 -4.09 -1.72
N LEU A 93 1.18 -5.05 -0.89
CA LEU A 93 -0.19 -5.25 -0.42
C LEU A 93 -0.34 -4.73 1.01
N THR A 94 -1.31 -3.86 1.24
CA THR A 94 -1.62 -3.36 2.59
C THR A 94 -3.11 -3.47 2.88
N PHE A 95 -3.46 -3.64 4.17
CA PHE A 95 -4.83 -3.70 4.67
C PHE A 95 -4.97 -2.77 5.86
N ASP A 96 -6.03 -2.00 5.92
CA ASP A 96 -6.31 -1.09 7.04
C ASP A 96 -7.43 -1.63 7.94
N ASP A 97 -7.56 -1.06 9.12
CA ASP A 97 -8.63 -1.22 10.12
C ASP A 97 -8.69 -2.58 10.84
N GLY A 98 -7.97 -3.61 10.40
CA GLY A 98 -7.98 -4.91 11.06
C GLY A 98 -9.34 -5.62 11.04
N TYR A 99 -10.06 -5.63 9.92
CA TYR A 99 -11.31 -6.36 9.77
C TYR A 99 -11.13 -7.88 9.96
N LYS A 100 -12.07 -8.53 10.62
CA LYS A 100 -12.06 -9.99 10.87
C LYS A 100 -12.03 -10.82 9.59
N ASP A 101 -12.65 -10.33 8.53
CA ASP A 101 -12.69 -10.98 7.22
C ASP A 101 -11.29 -11.06 6.57
N ASN A 102 -10.34 -10.23 6.98
CA ASN A 102 -8.96 -10.33 6.58
C ASN A 102 -8.30 -11.63 7.08
N TYR A 103 -8.67 -12.12 8.27
CA TYR A 103 -8.28 -13.45 8.73
C TYR A 103 -9.07 -14.55 8.01
N THR A 104 -10.39 -14.40 7.97
CA THR A 104 -11.28 -15.45 7.47
C THR A 104 -11.08 -15.75 5.98
N TYR A 105 -10.78 -14.73 5.17
CA TYR A 105 -10.69 -14.88 3.72
C TYR A 105 -9.35 -14.42 3.15
N ALA A 106 -8.94 -13.17 3.39
CA ALA A 106 -7.75 -12.62 2.74
C ALA A 106 -6.47 -13.38 3.10
N PHE A 107 -6.27 -13.71 4.37
CA PHE A 107 -5.09 -14.42 4.84
C PHE A 107 -4.93 -15.80 4.18
N HIS A 108 -5.99 -16.57 4.06
CA HIS A 108 -5.92 -17.89 3.42
C HIS A 108 -5.58 -17.80 1.93
N ILE A 109 -6.10 -16.78 1.26
CA ILE A 109 -5.78 -16.51 -0.16
C ILE A 109 -4.31 -16.07 -0.29
N LEU A 110 -3.86 -15.14 0.55
CA LEU A 110 -2.45 -14.69 0.57
C LEU A 110 -1.50 -15.86 0.82
N LYS A 111 -1.82 -16.73 1.78
CA LYS A 111 -1.07 -17.96 2.07
C LYS A 111 -1.04 -18.92 0.89
N LYS A 112 -2.18 -19.15 0.24
CA LYS A 112 -2.30 -20.01 -0.96
C LYS A 112 -1.36 -19.58 -2.08
N TYR A 113 -1.22 -18.27 -2.30
CA TYR A 113 -0.36 -17.73 -3.38
C TYR A 113 1.03 -17.33 -2.90
N ASN A 114 1.34 -17.49 -1.61
CA ASN A 114 2.58 -17.07 -0.96
C ASN A 114 2.90 -15.57 -1.23
N LEU A 115 1.93 -14.70 -0.95
CA LEU A 115 2.03 -13.26 -1.17
C LEU A 115 2.10 -12.52 0.17
N PRO A 116 3.21 -11.80 0.45
CA PRO A 116 3.33 -11.04 1.69
C PRO A 116 2.40 -9.83 1.69
N ALA A 117 1.93 -9.44 2.88
CA ALA A 117 1.13 -8.24 3.09
C ALA A 117 1.43 -7.58 4.44
N THR A 118 1.06 -6.30 4.58
CA THR A 118 1.10 -5.56 5.84
C THR A 118 -0.31 -5.19 6.26
N MET A 119 -0.68 -5.49 7.52
CA MET A 119 -1.98 -5.12 8.09
C MET A 119 -1.80 -4.05 9.17
N PHE A 120 -2.52 -2.95 9.02
CA PHE A 120 -2.53 -1.84 9.96
C PHE A 120 -3.72 -1.96 10.92
N ILE A 121 -3.42 -2.00 12.21
CA ILE A 121 -4.37 -2.34 13.26
C ILE A 121 -4.75 -1.10 14.06
N ILE A 122 -6.05 -0.87 14.18
CA ILE A 122 -6.64 0.05 15.18
C ILE A 122 -6.70 -0.73 16.49
N VAL A 123 -5.84 -0.38 17.46
CA VAL A 123 -5.57 -1.23 18.63
C VAL A 123 -6.81 -1.44 19.49
N ASN A 124 -7.61 -0.40 19.73
CA ASN A 124 -8.81 -0.47 20.57
C ASN A 124 -9.99 -1.20 19.89
N GLU A 125 -9.87 -1.50 18.59
CA GLU A 125 -10.87 -2.26 17.86
C GLU A 125 -10.61 -3.78 17.92
N VAL A 126 -9.41 -4.20 18.37
CA VAL A 126 -9.08 -5.63 18.52
C VAL A 126 -9.92 -6.26 19.64
N ASP A 127 -10.46 -7.44 19.37
CA ASP A 127 -11.36 -8.17 20.29
C ASP A 127 -12.67 -7.42 20.61
N ARG A 128 -13.07 -6.46 19.77
CA ARG A 128 -14.32 -5.72 19.98
C ARG A 128 -15.54 -6.64 19.99
N GLN A 129 -16.48 -6.40 20.91
CA GLN A 129 -17.68 -7.23 21.11
C GLN A 129 -18.54 -7.42 19.88
N LYS A 130 -18.57 -6.45 18.95
CA LYS A 130 -19.29 -6.56 17.65
C LYS A 130 -18.77 -7.67 16.74
N GLY A 131 -17.59 -8.23 17.03
CA GLY A 131 -17.04 -9.39 16.32
C GLY A 131 -16.66 -9.15 14.85
N ASP A 132 -16.58 -7.90 14.40
CA ASP A 132 -16.21 -7.53 13.03
C ASP A 132 -14.73 -7.17 12.86
N ARG A 133 -13.96 -7.23 13.96
CA ARG A 133 -12.52 -6.97 14.00
C ARG A 133 -11.73 -8.22 14.35
N LEU A 134 -10.45 -8.19 14.03
CA LEU A 134 -9.51 -9.26 14.40
C LEU A 134 -9.40 -9.41 15.92
N SER A 135 -9.21 -10.65 16.36
CA SER A 135 -8.80 -10.95 17.73
C SER A 135 -7.28 -11.04 17.82
N TRP A 136 -6.72 -10.83 19.03
CA TRP A 136 -5.28 -11.04 19.28
C TRP A 136 -4.82 -12.46 18.93
N LYS A 137 -5.70 -13.47 19.14
CA LYS A 137 -5.44 -14.85 18.72
C LYS A 137 -5.25 -14.99 17.22
N GLN A 138 -6.12 -14.36 16.41
CA GLN A 138 -6.03 -14.36 14.94
C GLN A 138 -4.78 -13.60 14.46
N ILE A 139 -4.51 -12.43 15.05
CA ILE A 139 -3.31 -11.63 14.75
C ILE A 139 -2.05 -12.45 15.01
N LYS A 140 -1.98 -13.20 16.11
CA LYS A 140 -0.85 -14.07 16.43
C LYS A 140 -0.66 -15.17 15.38
N VAL A 141 -1.72 -15.87 14.97
CA VAL A 141 -1.66 -16.90 13.92
C VAL A 141 -1.13 -16.33 12.61
N MET A 142 -1.62 -15.14 12.21
CA MET A 142 -1.19 -14.48 10.99
C MET A 142 0.27 -14.03 11.05
N ARG A 143 0.72 -13.48 12.19
CA ARG A 143 2.12 -13.11 12.44
C ARG A 143 3.05 -14.33 12.32
N ASP A 144 2.66 -15.44 12.94
CA ASP A 144 3.48 -16.67 13.00
C ASP A 144 3.60 -17.36 11.64
N SER A 145 2.70 -17.04 10.69
CA SER A 145 2.81 -17.50 9.30
C SER A 145 4.01 -16.94 8.53
N GLY A 146 4.58 -15.82 8.99
CA GLY A 146 5.70 -15.14 8.35
C GLY A 146 5.35 -14.31 7.10
N ILE A 147 4.14 -14.44 6.55
CA ILE A 147 3.74 -13.67 5.35
C ILE A 147 2.99 -12.36 5.68
N ILE A 148 2.50 -12.21 6.92
CA ILE A 148 1.80 -11.00 7.36
C ILE A 148 2.66 -10.22 8.35
N ALA A 149 3.00 -8.99 7.95
CA ALA A 149 3.54 -7.97 8.85
C ALA A 149 2.40 -7.14 9.44
N PHE A 150 2.61 -6.60 10.63
CA PHE A 150 1.65 -5.74 11.30
C PHE A 150 2.22 -4.35 11.54
N GLY A 151 1.42 -3.32 11.24
CA GLY A 151 1.67 -1.92 11.51
C GLY A 151 0.60 -1.30 12.39
N SER A 152 0.83 -0.09 12.85
CA SER A 152 -0.14 0.66 13.66
C SER A 152 -1.06 1.51 12.79
N HIS A 153 -2.35 1.54 13.18
CA HIS A 153 -3.36 2.48 12.67
C HIS A 153 -3.97 3.28 13.83
N CYS A 154 -3.11 3.72 14.79
CA CYS A 154 -3.46 4.38 16.04
C CYS A 154 -4.16 3.47 17.08
N LEU A 155 -4.52 4.06 18.23
CA LEU A 155 -5.41 3.42 19.21
C LEU A 155 -6.84 3.42 18.70
N GLY A 156 -7.33 4.57 18.26
CA GLY A 156 -8.69 4.79 17.76
C GLY A 156 -8.75 5.11 16.27
N PRO A 157 -9.96 5.15 15.68
CA PRO A 157 -10.17 5.42 14.26
C PRO A 157 -10.17 6.92 13.91
N GLU A 158 -10.12 7.82 14.91
CA GLU A 158 -10.23 9.27 14.68
C GLU A 158 -9.02 9.81 13.92
N PRO A 159 -9.21 10.63 12.86
CA PRO A 159 -8.12 11.29 12.18
C PRO A 159 -7.30 12.16 13.13
N LEU A 160 -5.98 11.94 13.18
CA LEU A 160 -5.07 12.62 14.11
C LEU A 160 -5.10 14.15 13.98
N VAL A 161 -5.44 14.70 12.81
CA VAL A 161 -5.55 16.14 12.59
C VAL A 161 -6.72 16.79 13.33
N ASN A 162 -7.71 15.99 13.76
CA ASN A 162 -8.86 16.46 14.53
C ASN A 162 -8.54 16.55 16.04
N ILE A 163 -7.50 15.83 16.49
CA ILE A 163 -7.11 15.77 17.90
C ILE A 163 -6.32 17.05 18.28
N LYS A 164 -6.88 17.88 19.13
CA LYS A 164 -6.27 19.16 19.55
C LYS A 164 -5.23 18.96 20.66
N SER A 165 -5.43 17.99 21.54
CA SER A 165 -4.55 17.71 22.69
C SER A 165 -3.24 17.06 22.25
N LYS A 166 -2.10 17.72 22.54
CA LYS A 166 -0.76 17.17 22.29
C LYS A 166 -0.53 15.86 23.06
N LYS A 167 -1.08 15.75 24.29
CA LYS A 167 -0.99 14.54 25.13
C LYS A 167 -1.72 13.38 24.47
N GLU A 168 -2.92 13.63 23.96
CA GLU A 168 -3.73 12.62 23.30
C GLU A 168 -3.12 12.19 21.96
N LEU A 169 -2.63 13.13 21.12
CA LEU A 169 -1.87 12.80 19.92
C LEU A 169 -0.68 11.88 20.20
N LYS A 170 0.09 12.17 21.27
CA LYS A 170 1.19 11.29 21.67
C LYS A 170 0.66 9.91 22.05
N ARG A 171 -0.39 9.85 22.86
CA ARG A 171 -1.01 8.59 23.29
C ARG A 171 -1.44 7.74 22.08
N GLU A 172 -2.15 8.33 21.12
CA GLU A 172 -2.59 7.63 19.89
C GLU A 172 -1.43 6.99 19.14
N ILE A 173 -0.30 7.67 19.04
CA ILE A 173 0.84 7.23 18.22
C ILE A 173 1.78 6.30 19.00
N PHE A 174 2.17 6.68 20.22
CA PHE A 174 3.18 5.95 20.99
C PHE A 174 2.61 4.72 21.69
N ASP A 175 1.42 4.83 22.33
CA ASP A 175 0.84 3.72 23.05
C ASP A 175 0.36 2.63 22.08
N SER A 176 -0.16 3.01 20.91
CA SER A 176 -0.51 2.02 19.87
C SER A 176 0.69 1.17 19.45
N LYS A 177 1.87 1.80 19.24
CA LYS A 177 3.12 1.07 18.98
C LYS A 177 3.47 0.13 20.13
N LYS A 178 3.54 0.66 21.35
CA LYS A 178 3.92 -0.09 22.55
C LYS A 178 3.02 -1.31 22.80
N ILE A 179 1.70 -1.13 22.63
CA ILE A 179 0.74 -2.24 22.81
C ILE A 179 0.95 -3.30 21.74
N LEU A 180 1.06 -2.89 20.45
CA LEU A 180 1.29 -3.82 19.36
C LEU A 180 2.59 -4.60 19.54
N GLU A 181 3.70 -3.93 19.87
CA GLU A 181 5.00 -4.58 20.08
C GLU A 181 4.95 -5.59 21.22
N LYS A 182 4.30 -5.22 22.35
CA LYS A 182 4.08 -6.14 23.48
C LYS A 182 3.25 -7.37 23.08
N LYS A 183 2.16 -7.17 22.35
CA LYS A 183 1.25 -8.25 21.92
C LYS A 183 1.86 -9.15 20.83
N LEU A 184 2.65 -8.55 19.93
CA LEU A 184 3.29 -9.27 18.82
C LEU A 184 4.65 -9.87 19.21
N ASN A 185 5.26 -9.43 20.30
CA ASN A 185 6.66 -9.72 20.67
C ASN A 185 7.62 -9.48 19.49
N ARG A 186 7.41 -8.38 18.76
CA ARG A 186 8.18 -7.94 17.60
C ARG A 186 8.15 -6.43 17.46
N GLU A 187 9.20 -5.84 16.90
CA GLU A 187 9.22 -4.41 16.54
C GLU A 187 8.15 -4.09 15.50
N VAL A 188 7.39 -3.01 15.74
CA VAL A 188 6.40 -2.46 14.81
C VAL A 188 7.01 -1.25 14.10
N LYS A 189 7.33 -1.40 12.82
CA LYS A 189 8.09 -0.42 12.04
C LYS A 189 7.23 0.51 11.20
N SER A 190 6.00 0.12 10.91
CA SER A 190 5.14 0.80 9.94
C SER A 190 3.92 1.44 10.60
N PHE A 191 3.53 2.60 10.08
CA PHE A 191 2.38 3.37 10.54
C PHE A 191 1.47 3.73 9.37
N SER A 192 0.15 3.69 9.57
CA SER A 192 -0.84 4.21 8.61
C SER A 192 -1.58 5.37 9.24
N TYR A 193 -1.53 6.55 8.60
CA TYR A 193 -2.29 7.70 9.07
C TYR A 193 -3.79 7.47 8.87
N PRO A 194 -4.64 7.59 9.92
CA PRO A 194 -6.09 7.51 9.78
C PRO A 194 -6.59 8.49 8.69
N GLU A 195 -7.42 8.00 7.79
CA GLU A 195 -7.88 8.71 6.58
C GLU A 195 -6.74 9.24 5.68
N GLY A 196 -5.48 8.90 5.95
CA GLY A 196 -4.30 9.43 5.28
C GLY A 196 -4.00 10.90 5.60
N ARG A 197 -4.63 11.47 6.62
CA ARG A 197 -4.54 12.89 7.00
C ARG A 197 -3.46 13.09 8.05
N PHE A 198 -2.50 13.94 7.75
CA PHE A 198 -1.43 14.32 8.68
C PHE A 198 -0.90 15.73 8.35
N ASN A 199 -0.12 16.27 9.26
CA ASN A 199 0.67 17.49 9.10
C ASN A 199 2.12 17.26 9.57
N ALA A 200 2.98 18.26 9.44
CA ALA A 200 4.40 18.14 9.82
C ALA A 200 4.59 17.73 11.28
N LYS A 201 3.76 18.26 12.20
CA LYS A 201 3.82 17.93 13.63
C LYS A 201 3.47 16.46 13.90
N ILE A 202 2.41 15.95 13.27
CA ILE A 202 2.00 14.55 13.40
C ILE A 202 3.07 13.64 12.81
N LYS A 203 3.61 13.98 11.62
CA LYS A 203 4.70 13.22 11.01
C LYS A 203 5.92 13.16 11.92
N GLN A 204 6.29 14.27 12.54
CA GLN A 204 7.40 14.29 13.50
C GLN A 204 7.14 13.37 14.69
N LEU A 205 5.92 13.39 15.27
CA LEU A 205 5.57 12.48 16.38
C LEU A 205 5.65 10.99 15.97
N VAL A 206 5.28 10.65 14.73
CA VAL A 206 5.43 9.29 14.20
C VAL A 206 6.92 8.89 14.11
N MET A 207 7.78 9.81 13.66
CA MET A 207 9.22 9.61 13.64
C MET A 207 9.79 9.48 15.06
N ASP A 208 9.39 10.34 15.98
CA ASP A 208 9.82 10.34 17.38
C ASP A 208 9.40 9.06 18.12
N ALA A 209 8.26 8.47 17.75
CA ALA A 209 7.82 7.18 18.28
C ALA A 209 8.66 5.99 17.77
N GLY A 210 9.59 6.22 16.85
CA GLY A 210 10.50 5.21 16.33
C GLY A 210 9.94 4.35 15.21
N TYR A 211 8.82 4.73 14.58
CA TYR A 211 8.43 4.12 13.32
C TYR A 211 9.48 4.38 12.23
N LYS A 212 9.60 3.48 11.27
CA LYS A 212 10.61 3.57 10.20
C LYS A 212 10.02 4.04 8.87
N LEU A 213 8.70 3.97 8.75
CA LEU A 213 7.93 4.39 7.58
C LEU A 213 6.48 4.68 7.96
N ALA A 214 5.82 5.49 7.12
CA ALA A 214 4.37 5.70 7.24
C ALA A 214 3.70 5.81 5.87
N VAL A 215 2.42 5.40 5.82
CA VAL A 215 1.61 5.38 4.59
C VAL A 215 0.40 6.30 4.71
N THR A 216 -0.02 6.88 3.59
CA THR A 216 -1.23 7.68 3.46
C THR A 216 -2.27 7.00 2.56
N THR A 217 -3.46 7.59 2.42
CA THR A 217 -4.54 7.02 1.59
C THR A 217 -4.62 7.58 0.18
N ASN A 218 -3.95 8.69 -0.11
CA ASN A 218 -4.16 9.37 -1.39
C ASN A 218 -2.89 9.36 -2.24
N PRO A 219 -2.96 8.96 -3.52
CA PRO A 219 -1.84 9.12 -4.43
C PRO A 219 -1.46 10.59 -4.68
N GLY A 220 -2.34 11.59 -4.44
CA GLY A 220 -2.05 13.04 -4.44
C GLY A 220 -1.10 13.57 -5.52
N LYS A 221 -0.93 14.90 -5.59
CA LYS A 221 0.06 15.52 -6.48
C LYS A 221 1.50 15.25 -6.00
N GLY A 222 2.45 15.19 -6.93
CA GLY A 222 3.88 15.05 -6.63
C GLY A 222 4.31 13.60 -6.50
N PHE A 223 4.79 13.04 -7.59
CA PHE A 223 5.38 11.71 -7.72
C PHE A 223 6.79 11.84 -8.28
N PRO A 224 7.66 10.89 -7.91
CA PRO A 224 7.58 9.93 -6.81
C PRO A 224 7.89 10.59 -5.47
N SER A 225 7.17 10.25 -4.41
CA SER A 225 7.54 10.71 -3.08
C SER A 225 8.74 9.90 -2.58
N LYS A 226 9.85 10.58 -2.31
CA LYS A 226 11.02 9.99 -1.63
C LYS A 226 10.82 9.93 -0.10
N ASP A 227 9.75 10.53 0.41
CA ASP A 227 9.46 10.59 1.83
C ASP A 227 8.82 9.28 2.30
N VAL A 228 9.63 8.43 2.91
CA VAL A 228 9.19 7.14 3.45
C VAL A 228 8.16 7.27 4.59
N PHE A 229 7.99 8.49 5.15
CA PHE A 229 6.95 8.78 6.14
C PHE A 229 5.66 9.37 5.53
N ALA A 230 5.54 9.35 4.21
CA ALA A 230 4.35 9.79 3.48
C ALA A 230 4.12 8.96 2.21
N LEU A 231 4.35 7.65 2.27
CA LEU A 231 4.19 6.76 1.13
C LEU A 231 2.72 6.72 0.70
N LYS A 232 2.47 6.96 -0.56
CA LYS A 232 1.13 7.07 -1.12
C LYS A 232 0.62 5.71 -1.57
N ARG A 233 -0.68 5.47 -1.37
CA ARG A 233 -1.31 4.18 -1.67
C ARG A 233 -2.45 4.33 -2.68
N LEU A 234 -2.72 3.24 -3.39
CA LEU A 234 -3.88 3.09 -4.28
C LEU A 234 -4.97 2.31 -3.55
N ARG A 235 -6.12 2.95 -3.35
CA ARG A 235 -7.26 2.27 -2.75
C ARG A 235 -7.88 1.30 -3.75
N ILE A 236 -7.93 0.02 -3.37
CA ILE A 236 -8.63 -1.02 -4.10
C ILE A 236 -10.02 -1.20 -3.51
N SER A 237 -11.03 -1.12 -4.36
CA SER A 237 -12.44 -1.19 -3.97
C SER A 237 -13.22 -2.13 -4.89
N SER A 238 -14.53 -2.24 -4.69
CA SER A 238 -15.40 -3.06 -5.53
C SER A 238 -15.32 -2.76 -7.02
N ASN A 239 -14.90 -1.54 -7.41
CA ASN A 239 -14.72 -1.15 -8.81
C ASN A 239 -13.50 -1.83 -9.48
N ALA A 240 -12.55 -2.33 -8.71
CA ALA A 240 -11.39 -3.09 -9.21
C ALA A 240 -11.72 -4.58 -9.52
N GLY A 241 -12.99 -4.93 -9.65
CA GLY A 241 -13.44 -6.26 -10.09
C GLY A 241 -13.05 -6.59 -11.53
N ASN A 242 -12.81 -5.57 -12.36
CA ASN A 242 -12.28 -5.73 -13.72
C ASN A 242 -10.75 -5.86 -13.65
N LEU A 243 -10.22 -7.00 -14.12
CA LEU A 243 -8.77 -7.26 -14.12
C LEU A 243 -7.97 -6.33 -15.03
N PHE A 244 -8.56 -5.74 -16.06
CA PHE A 244 -7.89 -4.71 -16.86
C PHE A 244 -7.66 -3.44 -16.03
N VAL A 245 -8.67 -3.01 -15.26
CA VAL A 245 -8.52 -1.87 -14.32
C VAL A 245 -7.45 -2.18 -13.29
N PHE A 246 -7.48 -3.37 -12.70
CA PHE A 246 -6.48 -3.82 -11.74
C PHE A 246 -5.07 -3.85 -12.35
N TRP A 247 -4.91 -4.32 -13.58
CA TRP A 247 -3.64 -4.27 -14.31
C TRP A 247 -3.14 -2.83 -14.49
N VAL A 248 -4.00 -1.91 -14.88
CA VAL A 248 -3.65 -0.48 -14.99
C VAL A 248 -3.21 0.08 -13.63
N GLU A 249 -3.93 -0.24 -12.55
CA GLU A 249 -3.61 0.19 -11.18
C GLU A 249 -2.27 -0.37 -10.70
N THR A 250 -1.92 -1.61 -11.11
CA THR A 250 -0.67 -2.27 -10.72
C THR A 250 0.48 -2.04 -11.70
N SER A 251 0.26 -1.31 -12.79
CA SER A 251 1.28 -1.04 -13.83
C SER A 251 2.44 -0.18 -13.34
N GLY A 252 2.26 0.60 -12.26
CA GLY A 252 3.19 1.63 -11.81
C GLY A 252 3.06 2.98 -12.52
N TYR A 253 2.16 3.09 -13.51
CA TYR A 253 1.91 4.32 -14.28
C TYR A 253 0.53 4.91 -14.05
N TYR A 254 -0.31 4.26 -13.25
CA TYR A 254 -1.67 4.70 -12.97
C TYR A 254 -1.74 6.15 -12.49
N ASN A 255 -0.86 6.53 -11.60
CA ASN A 255 -0.84 7.87 -11.03
C ASN A 255 -0.47 8.93 -12.08
N PHE A 256 0.50 8.62 -12.96
CA PHE A 256 0.86 9.47 -14.09
C PHE A 256 -0.34 9.70 -15.02
N MET A 257 -1.02 8.64 -15.43
CA MET A 257 -2.21 8.72 -16.29
C MET A 257 -3.36 9.49 -15.63
N ARG A 258 -3.54 9.35 -14.31
CA ARG A 258 -4.57 10.05 -13.56
C ARG A 258 -4.29 11.55 -13.45
N GLU A 259 -3.04 11.94 -13.20
CA GLU A 259 -2.65 13.35 -13.12
C GLU A 259 -2.71 14.05 -14.49
N TRP A 260 -2.33 13.34 -15.54
CA TRP A 260 -2.43 13.85 -16.91
C TRP A 260 -3.88 14.14 -17.32
N ARG A 261 -4.84 13.27 -16.95
CA ARG A 261 -6.28 13.51 -17.19
C ARG A 261 -6.86 14.69 -16.42
N ARG A 262 -6.27 15.06 -15.27
CA ARG A 262 -6.74 16.18 -14.45
C ARG A 262 -6.22 17.54 -14.89
N LYS A 263 -5.20 17.55 -15.76
CA LYS A 263 -4.63 18.77 -16.33
C LYS A 263 -5.30 19.18 -17.65
N LYS A 264 -6.12 18.31 -18.22
CA LYS A 264 -7.04 18.58 -19.34
C LYS A 264 -8.43 18.94 -18.81
#